data_636425a238dd9ca9e1590fd8152a63b7
#
_entry.id   636425a238dd9ca9e1590fd8152a63b7
#
_cell.length_a   1.000
_cell.length_b   1.000
_cell.length_c   1.000
_cell.angle_alpha   90.00
_cell.angle_beta   90.00
_cell.angle_gamma   90.00
#
_symmetry.space_group_name_H-M   'P 1'
#
loop_
_entity.id
_entity.type
_entity.pdbx_description
1 polymer ?
#
loop_
_entity_poly.entity_id
_entity_poly.type
_entity_poly.pdbx_seq_one_letter_code
_entity_poly.pdbx_strand_id
1 'polypeptide(L)' 'LVPAHMEQLFIYDALFCLEYGVKPRDIQIENRIYQNDDIWIVNPTCEDIDPIISKIIEFNKIITELKLGATA' A
#
# COMPACT_ATOMS: atom_id res chain seq x y z
N LEU A 1 2.97 7.03 -17.32
CA LEU A 1 2.57 6.08 -16.29
C LEU A 1 1.07 5.85 -16.28
N VAL A 2 0.65 4.60 -16.32
CA VAL A 2 -0.76 4.25 -16.25
C VAL A 2 -1.21 4.38 -14.79
N PRO A 3 -2.35 5.04 -14.50
CA PRO A 3 -2.83 5.21 -13.13
C PRO A 3 -2.96 3.90 -12.34
N ALA A 4 -3.32 2.80 -13.00
CA ALA A 4 -3.41 1.49 -12.36
C ALA A 4 -2.06 1.01 -11.83
N HIS A 5 -0.96 1.34 -12.51
CA HIS A 5 0.38 0.98 -12.05
C HIS A 5 0.80 1.79 -10.83
N MET A 6 0.41 3.06 -10.77
CA MET A 6 0.67 3.90 -9.60
C MET A 6 -0.07 3.38 -8.38
N GLU A 7 -1.34 3.00 -8.55
CA GLU A 7 -2.13 2.43 -7.46
C GLU A 7 -1.50 1.15 -6.93
N GLN A 8 -1.02 0.29 -7.81
CA GLN A 8 -0.34 -0.94 -7.42
C GLN A 8 0.92 -0.67 -6.59
N LEU A 9 1.70 0.34 -6.98
CA LEU A 9 2.89 0.75 -6.23
C LEU A 9 2.52 1.25 -4.83
N PHE A 10 1.45 2.03 -4.73
CA PHE A 10 0.97 2.52 -3.44
C PHE A 10 0.50 1.38 -2.54
N ILE A 11 -0.11 0.34 -3.11
CA ILE A 11 -0.48 -0.87 -2.36
C ILE A 11 0.76 -1.57 -1.81
N TYR A 12 1.80 -1.72 -2.61
CA TYR A 12 3.07 -2.30 -2.14
C TYR A 12 3.70 -1.47 -1.04
N ASP A 13 3.67 -0.14 -1.16
CA ASP A 13 4.18 0.76 -0.13
C ASP A 13 3.39 0.63 1.17
N ALA A 14 2.07 0.49 1.07
CA ALA A 14 1.20 0.28 2.22
C ALA A 14 1.50 -1.05 2.92
N LEU A 15 1.69 -2.12 2.15
CA LEU A 15 2.05 -3.44 2.68
C LEU A 15 3.41 -3.40 3.38
N PHE A 16 4.37 -2.69 2.81
CA PHE A 16 5.67 -2.47 3.44
C PHE A 16 5.52 -1.82 4.81
N CYS A 17 4.74 -0.74 4.88
CA CYS A 17 4.51 -0.03 6.14
C CYS A 17 3.87 -0.92 7.19
N LEU A 18 2.91 -1.75 6.79
CA LEU A 18 2.24 -2.68 7.71
C LEU A 18 3.19 -3.78 8.19
N GLU A 19 4.01 -4.34 7.30
CA GLU A 19 4.94 -5.42 7.63
C GLU A 19 6.00 -4.96 8.61
N TYR A 20 6.55 -3.78 8.41
CA TYR A 20 7.64 -3.26 9.25
C TYR A 20 7.14 -2.38 10.40
N GLY A 21 5.83 -2.19 10.54
CA GLY A 21 5.27 -1.41 11.63
C GLY A 21 5.65 0.06 11.60
N VAL A 22 5.88 0.62 10.41
CA VAL A 22 6.22 2.04 10.25
C VAL A 22 5.02 2.80 9.70
N LYS A 23 4.95 4.08 10.03
CA LYS A 23 3.89 4.96 9.51
C LYS A 23 4.41 5.69 8.27
N PRO A 24 3.56 5.86 7.22
CA PRO A 24 3.98 6.58 6.02
C PRO A 24 4.54 7.97 6.28
N ARG A 25 4.00 8.67 7.27
CA ARG A 25 4.46 10.03 7.64
C ARG A 25 5.84 10.07 8.28
N ASP A 26 6.32 8.92 8.80
CA ASP A 26 7.59 8.82 9.49
C ASP A 26 8.73 8.38 8.58
N ILE A 27 8.42 8.02 7.34
CA ILE A 27 9.39 7.59 6.35
C ILE A 27 9.21 8.34 5.05
N GLN A 28 10.26 8.38 4.25
CA GLN A 28 10.20 8.92 2.91
C GLN A 28 10.27 7.76 1.92
N ILE A 29 9.24 7.64 1.07
CA ILE A 29 9.15 6.56 0.10
C ILE A 29 9.50 7.10 -1.29
N GLU A 30 10.34 6.36 -1.99
CA GLU A 30 10.68 6.67 -3.36
C GLU A 30 10.48 5.42 -4.22
N ASN A 31 9.60 5.52 -5.19
CA ASN A 31 9.36 4.46 -6.17
C ASN A 31 10.05 4.85 -7.47
N ARG A 32 10.97 4.01 -7.95
CA ARG A 32 11.63 4.21 -9.23
C ARG A 32 11.11 3.20 -10.22
N ILE A 33 10.63 3.70 -11.34
CA ILE A 33 10.03 2.88 -12.40
C ILE A 33 10.89 3.03 -13.65
N TYR A 34 11.37 1.90 -14.15
CA TYR A 34 12.15 1.86 -15.39
C TYR A 34 11.24 1.39 -16.52
N GLN A 35 11.00 2.28 -17.48
CA GLN A 35 10.13 1.97 -18.60
C GLN A 35 10.64 2.66 -19.86
N ASN A 36 10.83 1.91 -20.95
CA ASN A 36 11.25 2.42 -22.27
C ASN A 36 12.49 3.35 -22.20
N ASP A 37 13.51 2.93 -21.44
CA ASP A 37 14.75 3.68 -21.23
C ASP A 37 14.58 4.96 -20.40
N ASP A 38 13.37 5.23 -19.92
CA ASP A 38 13.09 6.34 -19.01
C ASP A 38 13.00 5.87 -17.56
N ILE A 39 13.33 6.77 -16.65
CA ILE A 39 13.18 6.54 -15.22
C ILE A 39 12.11 7.49 -14.68
N TRP A 40 11.07 6.92 -14.09
CA TRP A 40 10.02 7.68 -13.43
C TRP A 40 10.21 7.56 -11.93
N ILE A 41 10.20 8.69 -11.24
CA ILE A 41 10.32 8.72 -9.79
C ILE A 41 9.00 9.19 -9.19
N VAL A 42 8.43 8.37 -8.31
CA VAL A 42 7.17 8.68 -7.64
C VAL A 42 7.42 8.67 -6.14
N ASN A 43 7.15 9.79 -5.49
CA ASN A 43 7.31 9.96 -4.05
C ASN A 43 5.91 10.10 -3.42
N PRO A 44 5.26 8.99 -3.04
CA PRO A 44 3.96 9.07 -2.40
C PRO A 44 4.06 9.71 -1.02
N THR A 45 3.03 10.46 -0.65
CA THR A 45 2.92 11.06 0.67
C THR A 45 2.09 10.17 1.58
N CYS A 46 2.04 10.50 2.87
CA CYS A 46 1.16 9.78 3.79
C CYS A 46 -0.31 9.88 3.37
N GLU A 47 -0.71 10.96 2.72
CA GLU A 47 -2.08 11.13 2.22
C GLU A 47 -2.41 10.15 1.10
N ASP A 48 -1.40 9.70 0.35
CA ASP A 48 -1.59 8.69 -0.70
C ASP A 48 -1.67 7.28 -0.12
N ILE A 49 -0.93 7.00 0.94
CA ILE A 49 -0.74 5.65 1.48
C ILE A 49 -1.71 5.32 2.62
N ASP A 50 -1.98 6.27 3.53
CA ASP A 50 -2.85 6.04 4.68
C ASP A 50 -4.23 5.49 4.33
N PRO A 51 -4.94 6.00 3.30
CA PRO A 51 -6.24 5.44 2.92
C PRO A 51 -6.15 3.97 2.50
N ILE A 52 -5.06 3.58 1.84
CA ILE A 52 -4.84 2.21 1.39
C ILE A 52 -4.57 1.30 2.58
N ILE A 53 -3.76 1.76 3.54
CA ILE A 53 -3.50 1.01 4.78
C ILE A 53 -4.82 0.78 5.53
N SER A 54 -5.65 1.79 5.65
CA SER A 54 -6.95 1.68 6.32
C SER A 54 -7.85 0.65 5.65
N LYS A 55 -7.88 0.63 4.33
CA LYS A 55 -8.66 -0.36 3.57
C LYS A 55 -8.13 -1.78 3.77
N ILE A 56 -6.82 -1.96 3.80
CA ILE A 56 -6.20 -3.27 4.02
C ILE A 56 -6.54 -3.80 5.41
N ILE A 57 -6.43 -2.95 6.42
CA ILE A 57 -6.74 -3.32 7.82
C ILE A 57 -8.21 -3.71 7.94
N GLU A 58 -9.11 -2.91 7.36
CA GLU A 58 -10.55 -3.19 7.38
C GLU A 58 -10.87 -4.51 6.68
N PHE A 59 -10.27 -4.74 5.52
CA PHE A 59 -10.46 -5.97 4.75
C PHE A 59 -9.98 -7.19 5.52
N ASN A 60 -8.81 -7.12 6.15
CA ASN A 60 -8.28 -8.20 6.97
C ASN A 60 -9.17 -8.50 8.17
N LYS A 61 -9.76 -7.47 8.76
CA LYS A 61 -10.69 -7.63 9.87
C LYS A 61 -11.93 -8.39 9.42
N ILE A 62 -12.49 -8.06 8.27
CA ILE A 62 -13.66 -8.74 7.70
C ILE A 62 -13.33 -10.21 7.43
N ILE A 63 -12.19 -10.49 6.81
CA ILE A 63 -11.76 -11.86 6.53
C ILE A 63 -11.61 -12.66 7.81
N THR A 64 -11.03 -12.09 8.85
CA THR A 64 -10.86 -12.74 10.15
C THR A 64 -12.21 -13.07 10.77
N GLU A 65 -13.15 -12.15 10.72
CA GLU A 65 -14.52 -12.38 11.23
C GLU A 65 -15.22 -13.50 10.46
N LEU A 66 -15.07 -13.55 9.14
CA LEU A 66 -15.65 -14.61 8.32
C LEU A 66 -15.04 -15.96 8.64
N LYS A 67 -13.74 -16.04 8.84
CA LYS A 67 -13.07 -17.29 9.23
C LYS A 67 -13.53 -17.79 10.59
N LEU A 68 -13.68 -16.90 11.55
CA LEU A 68 -14.19 -17.24 12.88
C LEU A 68 -15.64 -17.75 12.80
N GLY A 69 -16.46 -17.11 11.99
CA GLY A 69 -17.84 -17.53 11.73
C GLY A 69 -17.92 -18.89 11.06
N ALA A 70 -16.99 -19.18 10.14
CA ALA A 70 -16.97 -20.44 9.42
C ALA A 70 -16.53 -21.64 10.29
N THR A 71 -15.76 -21.37 11.35
CA THR A 71 -15.28 -22.41 12.27
C THR A 71 -16.19 -22.66 13.46
N ALA A 72 -17.16 -21.78 13.61
CA ALA A 72 -18.17 -21.95 14.65
C ALA A 72 -19.26 -22.90 14.19
#